data_7255a1eb1f0e4dcf417f4ca61a390b81
#
_entry.id   7255a1eb1f0e4dcf417f4ca61a390b81
#
_cell.length_a   1.000
_cell.length_b   1.000
_cell.length_c   1.000
_cell.angle_alpha   90.00
_cell.angle_beta   90.00
_cell.angle_gamma   90.00
#
_symmetry.space_group_name_H-M   'P 1'
#
loop_
_entity.id
_entity.type
_entity.pdbx_description
1 polymer ?
#
loop_
_entity_poly.entity_id
_entity_poly.type
_entity_poly.pdbx_seq_one_letter_code
_entity_poly.pdbx_strand_id
1 'polypeptide(L)'
;LWVMLASVSPLELNAIMANATSIDQIGTLERIARIQARSIKGSAKLQGLRMALSMIDLTTLEGKDTPAKVRQLCFKAQHLHDQAANLPTVAAVCVYPTMVGVAKKALGHSGIKVASVSTAFPSGQAPFELKKLDTLYALDNGADEIDMVISRGRFLAGDYQFVYDEIAAIKELCATIRLKVIFETGELDSLDQVRKISDLAISAGADFIKT
;
A
#
# COMPACT_ATOMS: atom_id res chain seq x y z
N LEU A 1 -9.20 25.74 -9.83
CA LEU A 1 -9.92 25.10 -10.94
C LEU A 1 -10.16 23.66 -10.52
N TRP A 2 -11.38 23.34 -10.06
CA TRP A 2 -11.78 21.98 -9.72
C TRP A 2 -11.91 21.19 -11.01
N VAL A 3 -10.98 20.31 -11.30
CA VAL A 3 -11.20 19.26 -12.30
C VAL A 3 -12.04 18.20 -11.60
N MET A 4 -13.32 18.16 -11.89
CA MET A 4 -14.15 17.02 -11.54
C MET A 4 -13.60 15.82 -12.31
N LEU A 5 -12.88 14.92 -11.62
CA LEU A 5 -12.75 13.56 -12.14
C LEU A 5 -14.16 13.01 -12.28
N ALA A 6 -14.48 12.46 -13.45
CA ALA A 6 -15.75 11.80 -13.69
C ALA A 6 -15.87 10.67 -12.67
N SER A 7 -16.68 10.88 -11.62
CA SER A 7 -17.03 9.80 -10.71
C SER A 7 -17.67 8.69 -11.54
N VAL A 8 -17.18 7.47 -11.38
CA VAL A 8 -17.82 6.30 -12.00
C VAL A 8 -19.28 6.31 -11.55
N SER A 9 -20.19 6.25 -12.51
CA SER A 9 -21.61 6.24 -12.18
C SER A 9 -21.96 4.97 -11.37
N PRO A 10 -23.01 4.99 -10.54
CA PRO A 10 -23.46 3.80 -9.83
C PRO A 10 -23.75 2.60 -10.75
N LEU A 11 -24.15 2.86 -12.00
CA LEU A 11 -24.36 1.82 -13.01
C LEU A 11 -23.05 1.18 -13.46
N GLU A 12 -22.01 1.97 -13.70
CA GLU A 12 -20.69 1.46 -14.06
C GLU A 12 -20.04 0.71 -12.91
N LEU A 13 -20.16 1.21 -11.68
CA LEU A 13 -19.66 0.51 -10.51
C LEU A 13 -20.38 -0.82 -10.28
N ASN A 14 -21.71 -0.84 -10.43
CA ASN A 14 -22.47 -2.09 -10.37
C ASN A 14 -22.04 -3.07 -11.46
N ALA A 15 -21.70 -2.59 -12.66
CA ALA A 15 -21.15 -3.44 -13.72
C ALA A 15 -19.77 -4.01 -13.35
N ILE A 16 -18.89 -3.21 -12.74
CA ILE A 16 -17.60 -3.69 -12.22
C ILE A 16 -17.81 -4.78 -11.16
N MET A 17 -18.73 -4.54 -10.22
CA MET A 17 -19.02 -5.49 -9.14
C MET A 17 -19.72 -6.77 -9.65
N ALA A 18 -20.59 -6.66 -10.63
CA ALA A 18 -21.28 -7.81 -11.24
C ALA A 18 -20.35 -8.67 -12.11
N ASN A 19 -19.36 -8.04 -12.75
CA ASN A 19 -18.35 -8.72 -13.57
C ASN A 19 -17.20 -9.31 -12.73
N ALA A 20 -17.13 -9.04 -11.43
CA ALA A 20 -16.19 -9.68 -10.53
C ALA A 20 -16.50 -11.19 -10.48
N THR A 21 -15.71 -11.96 -11.24
CA THR A 21 -15.87 -13.44 -11.29
C THR A 21 -15.57 -14.06 -9.95
N SER A 22 -16.34 -15.11 -9.59
CA SER A 22 -16.02 -15.89 -8.39
C SER A 22 -14.66 -16.57 -8.54
N ILE A 23 -13.95 -16.67 -7.43
CA ILE A 23 -12.62 -17.28 -7.39
C ILE A 23 -12.76 -18.79 -7.13
N ASP A 24 -12.18 -19.60 -8.00
CA ASP A 24 -11.97 -21.03 -7.72
C ASP A 24 -10.96 -21.18 -6.57
N GLN A 25 -11.50 -21.29 -5.36
CA GLN A 25 -10.70 -21.38 -4.14
C GLN A 25 -9.88 -22.65 -4.10
N ILE A 26 -10.44 -23.78 -4.57
CA ILE A 26 -9.75 -25.07 -4.57
C ILE A 26 -8.57 -25.04 -5.53
N GLY A 27 -8.79 -24.64 -6.77
CA GLY A 27 -7.71 -24.50 -7.76
C GLY A 27 -6.65 -23.49 -7.36
N THR A 28 -7.03 -22.43 -6.65
CA THR A 28 -6.08 -21.45 -6.08
C THR A 28 -5.18 -22.10 -5.02
N LEU A 29 -5.75 -22.84 -4.07
CA LEU A 29 -5.00 -23.54 -3.02
C LEU A 29 -4.07 -24.62 -3.61
N GLU A 30 -4.54 -25.40 -4.60
CA GLU A 30 -3.71 -26.37 -5.31
C GLU A 30 -2.53 -25.72 -6.04
N ARG A 31 -2.76 -24.56 -6.67
CA ARG A 31 -1.70 -23.79 -7.33
C ARG A 31 -0.66 -23.31 -6.33
N ILE A 32 -1.09 -22.78 -5.18
CA ILE A 32 -0.21 -22.35 -4.09
C ILE A 32 0.63 -23.54 -3.60
N ALA A 33 0.01 -24.69 -3.31
CA ALA A 33 0.71 -25.89 -2.86
C ALA A 33 1.77 -26.35 -3.87
N ARG A 34 1.47 -26.32 -5.17
CA ARG A 34 2.45 -26.65 -6.23
C ARG A 34 3.62 -25.67 -6.29
N ILE A 35 3.40 -24.36 -6.03
CA ILE A 35 4.46 -23.37 -5.99
C ILE A 35 5.34 -23.57 -4.75
N GLN A 36 4.73 -23.79 -3.58
CA GLN A 36 5.43 -24.01 -2.31
C GLN A 36 6.28 -25.27 -2.31
N ALA A 37 5.88 -26.31 -3.04
CA ALA A 37 6.65 -27.54 -3.18
C ALA A 37 7.93 -27.37 -4.01
N ARG A 38 8.10 -26.24 -4.72
CA ARG A 38 9.28 -26.01 -5.54
C ARG A 38 10.45 -25.50 -4.71
N SER A 39 11.64 -26.00 -5.01
CA SER A 39 12.89 -25.55 -4.41
C SER A 39 13.67 -24.68 -5.40
N ILE A 40 14.01 -23.46 -4.98
CA ILE A 40 14.87 -22.56 -5.74
C ILE A 40 16.29 -22.66 -5.17
N LYS A 41 17.29 -22.95 -6.00
CA LYS A 41 18.69 -23.18 -5.59
C LYS A 41 19.67 -22.36 -6.43
N GLY A 42 20.92 -22.31 -5.98
CA GLY A 42 22.02 -21.70 -6.70
C GLY A 42 21.80 -20.23 -7.05
N SER A 43 22.15 -19.84 -8.26
CA SER A 43 22.06 -18.45 -8.75
C SER A 43 20.62 -17.93 -8.79
N ALA A 44 19.64 -18.78 -9.11
CA ALA A 44 18.23 -18.40 -9.10
C ALA A 44 17.73 -18.01 -7.70
N LYS A 45 18.17 -18.72 -6.64
CA LYS A 45 17.87 -18.35 -5.26
C LYS A 45 18.49 -17.00 -4.89
N LEU A 46 19.76 -16.77 -5.25
CA LEU A 46 20.43 -15.50 -4.98
C LEU A 46 19.74 -14.35 -5.68
N GLN A 47 19.37 -14.52 -6.96
CA GLN A 47 18.63 -13.52 -7.72
C GLN A 47 17.24 -13.24 -7.09
N GLY A 48 16.53 -14.28 -6.68
CA GLY A 48 15.24 -14.14 -6.00
C GLY A 48 15.34 -13.37 -4.68
N LEU A 49 16.39 -13.66 -3.87
CA LEU A 49 16.63 -12.94 -2.61
C LEU A 49 16.97 -11.46 -2.86
N ARG A 50 17.80 -11.15 -3.87
CA ARG A 50 18.12 -9.77 -4.26
C ARG A 50 16.86 -9.02 -4.74
N MET A 51 16.03 -9.68 -5.55
CA MET A 51 14.77 -9.12 -6.00
C MET A 51 13.83 -8.84 -4.81
N ALA A 52 13.65 -9.80 -3.90
CA ALA A 52 12.85 -9.61 -2.70
C ALA A 52 13.35 -8.41 -1.87
N LEU A 53 14.69 -8.31 -1.67
CA LEU A 53 15.28 -7.20 -0.92
C LEU A 53 14.98 -5.84 -1.58
N SER A 54 15.07 -5.76 -2.91
CA SER A 54 14.78 -4.51 -3.65
C SER A 54 13.30 -4.09 -3.66
N MET A 55 12.41 -4.96 -3.18
CA MET A 55 10.96 -4.72 -3.10
C MET A 55 10.47 -4.47 -1.67
N ILE A 56 11.35 -4.49 -0.68
CA ILE A 56 10.95 -4.30 0.73
C ILE A 56 10.62 -2.84 1.00
N ASP A 57 9.45 -2.61 1.60
CA ASP A 57 9.16 -1.40 2.38
C ASP A 57 9.58 -1.65 3.83
N LEU A 58 10.75 -1.12 4.22
CA LEU A 58 11.25 -1.28 5.58
C LEU A 58 10.43 -0.41 6.54
N THR A 59 9.63 -1.05 7.38
CA THR A 59 8.48 -0.43 8.05
C THR A 59 8.65 -0.34 9.56
N THR A 60 8.22 0.79 10.13
CA THR A 60 7.91 0.93 11.57
C THR A 60 6.63 1.75 11.73
N LEU A 61 5.64 1.16 12.40
CA LEU A 61 4.30 1.73 12.59
C LEU A 61 3.83 1.48 14.03
N GLU A 62 4.70 1.81 14.98
CA GLU A 62 4.43 1.65 16.40
C GLU A 62 4.05 3.01 17.02
N GLY A 63 3.05 3.03 17.89
CA GLY A 63 2.67 4.26 18.60
C GLY A 63 3.79 4.87 19.45
N LYS A 64 4.84 4.09 19.77
CA LYS A 64 6.05 4.52 20.48
C LYS A 64 7.22 4.93 19.58
N ASP A 65 7.00 5.06 18.25
CA ASP A 65 8.06 5.46 17.35
C ASP A 65 8.55 6.87 17.66
N THR A 66 9.86 7.00 17.74
CA THR A 66 10.53 8.28 17.97
C THR A 66 11.33 8.71 16.75
N PRO A 67 11.63 10.01 16.59
CA PRO A 67 12.52 10.47 15.53
C PRO A 67 13.89 9.76 15.54
N ALA A 68 14.40 9.36 16.69
CA ALA A 68 15.65 8.61 16.80
C ALA A 68 15.53 7.20 16.21
N LYS A 69 14.43 6.49 16.51
CA LYS A 69 14.15 5.15 15.96
C LYS A 69 13.97 5.21 14.45
N VAL A 70 13.28 6.22 13.93
CA VAL A 70 13.11 6.40 12.48
C VAL A 70 14.44 6.69 11.79
N ARG A 71 15.31 7.55 12.37
CA ARG A 71 16.66 7.77 11.83
C ARG A 71 17.49 6.47 11.81
N GLN A 72 17.39 5.65 12.86
CA GLN A 72 18.07 4.36 12.89
C GLN A 72 17.53 3.40 11.80
N LEU A 73 16.21 3.39 11.58
CA LEU A 73 15.59 2.60 10.50
C LEU A 73 16.11 3.05 9.12
N CYS A 74 16.19 4.36 8.89
CA CYS A 74 16.74 4.92 7.66
C CYS A 74 18.23 4.58 7.48
N PHE A 75 19.01 4.62 8.55
CA PHE A 75 20.41 4.18 8.52
C PHE A 75 20.51 2.69 8.14
N LYS A 76 19.68 1.83 8.76
CA LYS A 76 19.61 0.42 8.40
C LYS A 76 19.22 0.20 6.94
N ALA A 77 18.28 0.99 6.40
CA ALA A 77 17.88 0.92 5.00
C ALA A 77 19.02 1.23 4.02
N GLN A 78 19.91 2.15 4.40
CA GLN A 78 21.09 2.53 3.61
C GLN A 78 22.28 1.58 3.80
N HIS A 79 22.38 0.92 4.96
CA HIS A 79 23.51 0.07 5.37
C HIS A 79 23.00 -1.33 5.73
N LEU A 80 22.56 -2.08 4.71
CA LEU A 80 21.89 -3.37 4.92
C LEU A 80 22.83 -4.44 5.48
N HIS A 81 24.08 -4.48 5.01
CA HIS A 81 25.08 -5.43 5.49
C HIS A 81 26.51 -5.04 5.08
N ASP A 82 27.38 -4.84 6.04
CA ASP A 82 28.74 -4.32 5.82
C ASP A 82 29.65 -5.28 5.04
N GLN A 83 29.40 -6.60 5.12
CA GLN A 83 30.24 -7.63 4.49
C GLN A 83 29.71 -8.11 3.13
N ALA A 84 28.55 -7.67 2.68
CA ALA A 84 27.97 -8.09 1.41
C ALA A 84 28.02 -6.94 0.39
N ALA A 85 28.98 -7.04 -0.53
CA ALA A 85 29.09 -6.10 -1.63
C ALA A 85 27.93 -6.21 -2.62
N ASN A 86 27.54 -5.07 -3.19
CA ASN A 86 26.56 -5.00 -4.29
C ASN A 86 25.15 -5.51 -3.94
N LEU A 87 24.69 -5.32 -2.70
CA LEU A 87 23.28 -5.52 -2.36
C LEU A 87 22.43 -4.38 -2.96
N PRO A 88 21.20 -4.69 -3.47
CA PRO A 88 20.26 -3.63 -3.81
C PRO A 88 19.78 -2.93 -2.54
N THR A 89 19.37 -1.68 -2.64
CA THR A 89 18.67 -0.98 -1.55
C THR A 89 17.25 -1.54 -1.38
N VAL A 90 16.63 -1.29 -0.23
CA VAL A 90 15.19 -1.47 -0.08
C VAL A 90 14.43 -0.49 -0.98
N ALA A 91 13.17 -0.79 -1.30
CA ALA A 91 12.32 0.09 -2.11
C ALA A 91 11.98 1.39 -1.37
N ALA A 92 11.54 1.26 -0.14
CA ALA A 92 11.10 2.38 0.67
C ALA A 92 11.33 2.16 2.17
N VAL A 93 11.24 3.25 2.92
CA VAL A 93 11.00 3.26 4.36
C VAL A 93 9.56 3.70 4.58
N CYS A 94 8.78 2.91 5.30
CA CYS A 94 7.37 3.19 5.58
C CYS A 94 7.17 3.62 7.03
N VAL A 95 6.51 4.76 7.24
CA VAL A 95 6.33 5.39 8.56
C VAL A 95 4.95 6.03 8.69
N TYR A 96 4.59 6.48 9.89
CA TYR A 96 3.44 7.36 10.11
C TYR A 96 3.66 8.76 9.52
N PRO A 97 2.59 9.51 9.17
CA PRO A 97 2.67 10.85 8.56
C PRO A 97 3.59 11.82 9.31
N THR A 98 3.52 11.82 10.64
CA THR A 98 4.34 12.70 11.51
C THR A 98 5.84 12.42 11.44
N MET A 99 6.25 11.26 10.92
CA MET A 99 7.64 10.84 10.79
C MET A 99 8.21 10.99 9.38
N VAL A 100 7.39 11.36 8.39
CA VAL A 100 7.81 11.51 6.99
C VAL A 100 8.96 12.50 6.84
N GLY A 101 8.85 13.70 7.39
CA GLY A 101 9.92 14.70 7.33
C GLY A 101 11.23 14.25 7.99
N VAL A 102 11.14 13.44 9.06
CA VAL A 102 12.32 12.85 9.72
C VAL A 102 12.97 11.82 8.79
N ALA A 103 12.18 10.96 8.16
CA ALA A 103 12.69 9.93 7.23
C ALA A 103 13.30 10.58 5.97
N LYS A 104 12.62 11.55 5.36
CA LYS A 104 13.15 12.30 4.19
C LYS A 104 14.51 12.92 4.48
N LYS A 105 14.62 13.61 5.61
CA LYS A 105 15.89 14.22 6.02
C LYS A 105 16.99 13.19 6.27
N ALA A 106 16.66 12.06 6.89
CA ALA A 106 17.62 11.00 7.22
C ALA A 106 18.10 10.23 5.97
N LEU A 107 17.22 9.98 5.01
CA LEU A 107 17.55 9.28 3.76
C LEU A 107 18.29 10.17 2.75
N GLY A 108 18.06 11.49 2.79
CA GLY A 108 18.75 12.44 1.90
C GLY A 108 18.66 12.06 0.43
N HIS A 109 19.80 11.89 -0.22
CA HIS A 109 19.92 11.55 -1.64
C HIS A 109 20.13 10.05 -1.91
N SER A 110 19.78 9.16 -0.97
CA SER A 110 19.98 7.72 -1.10
C SER A 110 19.20 7.04 -2.24
N GLY A 111 18.18 7.71 -2.76
CA GLY A 111 17.25 7.13 -3.75
C GLY A 111 16.14 6.25 -3.13
N ILE A 112 16.24 5.90 -1.85
CA ILE A 112 15.21 5.14 -1.13
C ILE A 112 13.99 6.03 -0.92
N LYS A 113 12.80 5.51 -1.24
CA LYS A 113 11.54 6.25 -1.12
C LYS A 113 11.08 6.35 0.32
N VAL A 114 10.23 7.34 0.61
CA VAL A 114 9.48 7.41 1.86
C VAL A 114 8.02 7.15 1.56
N ALA A 115 7.52 6.03 2.04
CA ALA A 115 6.10 5.71 2.05
C ALA A 115 5.47 6.16 3.38
N SER A 116 4.26 6.66 3.34
CA SER A 116 3.49 7.00 4.53
C SER A 116 2.16 6.29 4.55
N VAL A 117 1.84 5.63 5.66
CA VAL A 117 0.45 5.22 5.88
C VAL A 117 -0.43 6.45 6.02
N SER A 118 -1.71 6.35 5.67
CA SER A 118 -2.67 7.43 5.80
C SER A 118 -4.10 6.92 5.98
N THR A 119 -5.06 7.85 5.99
CA THR A 119 -6.50 7.58 6.08
C THR A 119 -6.91 6.89 7.37
N ALA A 120 -6.31 7.33 8.49
CA ALA A 120 -6.53 6.78 9.82
C ALA A 120 -6.09 5.30 9.95
N PHE A 121 -4.95 4.95 9.36
CA PHE A 121 -4.33 3.62 9.52
C PHE A 121 -4.09 3.29 11.02
N PRO A 122 -4.34 2.04 11.50
CA PRO A 122 -4.72 0.87 10.70
C PRO A 122 -6.23 0.69 10.53
N SER A 123 -7.07 1.38 11.28
CA SER A 123 -8.51 1.09 11.36
C SER A 123 -9.33 1.61 10.18
N GLY A 124 -8.91 2.69 9.55
CA GLY A 124 -9.72 3.40 8.56
C GLY A 124 -10.95 4.11 9.14
N GLN A 125 -11.08 4.15 10.47
CA GLN A 125 -12.27 4.65 11.19
C GLN A 125 -12.13 6.13 11.53
N ALA A 126 -12.25 6.99 10.53
CA ALA A 126 -12.30 8.44 10.70
C ALA A 126 -13.25 9.08 9.67
N PRO A 127 -13.78 10.27 9.95
CA PRO A 127 -14.47 11.05 8.94
C PRO A 127 -13.59 11.29 7.71
N PHE A 128 -14.20 11.26 6.52
CA PHE A 128 -13.45 11.32 5.26
C PHE A 128 -12.60 12.60 5.13
N GLU A 129 -13.10 13.73 5.62
CA GLU A 129 -12.34 14.99 5.61
C GLU A 129 -11.02 14.89 6.42
N LEU A 130 -11.04 14.18 7.56
CA LEU A 130 -9.82 13.95 8.34
C LEU A 130 -8.85 13.02 7.62
N LYS A 131 -9.35 12.03 6.88
CA LYS A 131 -8.52 11.15 6.05
C LYS A 131 -7.80 11.91 4.93
N LYS A 132 -8.48 12.88 4.30
CA LYS A 132 -7.86 13.78 3.31
C LYS A 132 -6.77 14.64 3.94
N LEU A 133 -7.03 15.23 5.12
CA LEU A 133 -6.04 16.03 5.83
C LEU A 133 -4.82 15.22 6.25
N ASP A 134 -5.01 13.98 6.71
CA ASP A 134 -3.95 13.04 7.05
C ASP A 134 -3.04 12.74 5.84
N THR A 135 -3.66 12.51 4.68
CA THR A 135 -2.94 12.30 3.41
C THR A 135 -2.18 13.56 2.98
N LEU A 136 -2.83 14.72 2.98
CA LEU A 136 -2.18 15.99 2.63
C LEU A 136 -1.01 16.29 3.55
N TYR A 137 -1.14 16.04 4.84
CA TYR A 137 -0.04 16.22 5.79
C TYR A 137 1.17 15.34 5.43
N ALA A 138 0.97 14.10 5.04
CA ALA A 138 2.06 13.23 4.61
C ALA A 138 2.72 13.73 3.32
N LEU A 139 1.93 14.18 2.34
CA LEU A 139 2.40 14.70 1.07
C LEU A 139 3.22 16.01 1.28
N ASP A 140 2.72 16.93 2.08
CA ASP A 140 3.38 18.20 2.39
C ASP A 140 4.73 18.01 3.12
N ASN A 141 4.86 16.92 3.87
CA ASN A 141 6.13 16.51 4.50
C ASN A 141 7.06 15.72 3.57
N GLY A 142 6.66 15.50 2.32
CA GLY A 142 7.51 14.95 1.26
C GLY A 142 7.42 13.44 1.11
N ALA A 143 6.29 12.80 1.42
CA ALA A 143 6.07 11.39 1.10
C ALA A 143 6.19 11.15 -0.41
N ASP A 144 6.90 10.10 -0.81
CA ASP A 144 7.04 9.66 -2.20
C ASP A 144 5.96 8.64 -2.59
N GLU A 145 5.31 8.04 -1.61
CA GLU A 145 4.24 7.04 -1.76
C GLU A 145 3.25 7.18 -0.59
N ILE A 146 1.97 6.98 -0.88
CA ILE A 146 0.90 6.96 0.13
C ILE A 146 0.31 5.56 0.21
N ASP A 147 0.25 5.02 1.42
CA ASP A 147 -0.34 3.72 1.74
C ASP A 147 -1.65 3.97 2.50
N MET A 148 -2.76 4.17 1.76
CA MET A 148 -4.07 4.38 2.37
C MET A 148 -4.69 3.08 2.84
N VAL A 149 -5.45 3.12 3.92
CA VAL A 149 -6.34 2.04 4.33
C VAL A 149 -7.79 2.38 3.99
N ILE A 150 -8.52 1.42 3.43
CA ILE A 150 -9.92 1.61 3.07
C ILE A 150 -10.84 1.67 4.29
N SER A 151 -12.04 2.24 4.11
CA SER A 151 -13.16 2.10 5.04
C SER A 151 -13.73 0.67 4.98
N ARG A 152 -13.04 -0.32 5.59
CA ARG A 152 -13.43 -1.75 5.51
C ARG A 152 -14.87 -2.01 5.92
N GLY A 153 -15.32 -1.37 7.00
CA GLY A 153 -16.71 -1.52 7.45
C GLY A 153 -17.74 -1.09 6.40
N ARG A 154 -17.44 -0.07 5.60
CA ARG A 154 -18.28 0.34 4.46
C ARG A 154 -18.26 -0.71 3.35
N PHE A 155 -17.06 -1.21 3.00
CA PHE A 155 -16.93 -2.28 2.02
C PHE A 155 -17.71 -3.53 2.41
N LEU A 156 -17.56 -4.00 3.66
CA LEU A 156 -18.26 -5.18 4.18
C LEU A 156 -19.79 -4.97 4.26
N ALA A 157 -20.23 -3.73 4.47
CA ALA A 157 -21.66 -3.37 4.42
C ALA A 157 -22.23 -3.24 2.99
N GLY A 158 -21.38 -3.41 1.95
CA GLY A 158 -21.80 -3.29 0.55
C GLY A 158 -21.84 -1.85 0.02
N ASP A 159 -21.35 -0.86 0.77
CA ASP A 159 -21.28 0.54 0.35
C ASP A 159 -20.06 0.76 -0.55
N TYR A 160 -20.06 0.09 -1.71
CA TYR A 160 -18.95 0.09 -2.66
C TYR A 160 -18.71 1.45 -3.29
N GLN A 161 -19.78 2.25 -3.48
CA GLN A 161 -19.64 3.59 -4.04
C GLN A 161 -18.81 4.48 -3.13
N PHE A 162 -19.10 4.46 -1.82
CA PHE A 162 -18.32 5.23 -0.86
C PHE A 162 -16.83 4.86 -0.90
N VAL A 163 -16.53 3.56 -0.95
CA VAL A 163 -15.13 3.08 -0.96
C VAL A 163 -14.42 3.46 -2.28
N TYR A 164 -15.14 3.39 -3.39
CA TYR A 164 -14.62 3.85 -4.69
C TYR A 164 -14.28 5.34 -4.65
N ASP A 165 -15.25 6.17 -4.22
CA ASP A 165 -15.10 7.63 -4.17
C ASP A 165 -13.98 8.02 -3.19
N GLU A 166 -13.84 7.30 -2.07
CA GLU A 166 -12.77 7.49 -1.10
C GLU A 166 -11.39 7.26 -1.75
N ILE A 167 -11.21 6.13 -2.45
CA ILE A 167 -9.93 5.81 -3.10
C ILE A 167 -9.64 6.82 -4.23
N ALA A 168 -10.63 7.11 -5.07
CA ALA A 168 -10.47 8.05 -6.18
C ALA A 168 -10.07 9.45 -5.71
N ALA A 169 -10.72 9.96 -4.65
CA ALA A 169 -10.40 11.26 -4.11
C ALA A 169 -9.00 11.31 -3.45
N ILE A 170 -8.58 10.23 -2.76
CA ILE A 170 -7.21 10.15 -2.24
C ILE A 170 -6.20 10.06 -3.39
N LYS A 171 -6.50 9.32 -4.46
CA LYS A 171 -5.65 9.29 -5.66
C LYS A 171 -5.51 10.65 -6.32
N GLU A 172 -6.59 11.42 -6.38
CA GLU A 172 -6.55 12.80 -6.90
C GLU A 172 -5.59 13.67 -6.08
N LEU A 173 -5.65 13.59 -4.72
CA LEU A 173 -4.71 14.32 -3.85
C LEU A 173 -3.27 13.90 -4.08
N CYS A 174 -3.03 12.61 -4.34
CA CYS A 174 -1.69 12.09 -4.61
C CYS A 174 -1.09 12.58 -5.94
N ALA A 175 -1.92 12.99 -6.90
CA ALA A 175 -1.49 13.40 -8.24
C ALA A 175 -0.54 12.38 -8.91
N THR A 176 0.75 12.71 -9.02
CA THR A 176 1.79 11.83 -9.58
C THR A 176 2.42 10.89 -8.54
N ILE A 177 2.12 11.10 -7.27
CA ILE A 177 2.60 10.23 -6.18
C ILE A 177 1.85 8.91 -6.22
N ARG A 178 2.56 7.81 -5.96
CA ARG A 178 1.99 6.48 -6.00
C ARG A 178 1.07 6.24 -4.81
N LEU A 179 -0.10 5.70 -5.11
CA LEU A 179 -1.10 5.28 -4.14
C LEU A 179 -1.11 3.75 -4.03
N LYS A 180 -0.84 3.25 -2.82
CA LYS A 180 -1.05 1.85 -2.47
C LYS A 180 -2.30 1.75 -1.58
N VAL A 181 -3.18 0.80 -1.88
CA VAL A 181 -4.46 0.66 -1.17
C VAL A 181 -4.43 -0.61 -0.33
N ILE A 182 -4.46 -0.42 0.99
CA ILE A 182 -4.41 -1.49 1.99
C ILE A 182 -5.82 -2.05 2.20
N PHE A 183 -5.99 -3.35 1.96
CA PHE A 183 -7.27 -4.04 2.12
C PHE A 183 -7.44 -4.70 3.48
N GLU A 184 -6.33 -5.11 4.12
CA GLU A 184 -6.35 -5.97 5.30
C GLU A 184 -7.11 -7.26 5.03
N THR A 185 -6.56 -8.08 4.13
CA THR A 185 -7.23 -9.29 3.63
C THR A 185 -7.56 -10.31 4.70
N GLY A 186 -6.90 -10.25 5.86
CA GLY A 186 -7.23 -11.07 7.02
C GLY A 186 -8.60 -10.75 7.64
N GLU A 187 -9.18 -9.59 7.33
CA GLU A 187 -10.53 -9.17 7.78
C GLU A 187 -11.59 -9.32 6.67
N LEU A 188 -11.26 -9.92 5.53
CA LEU A 188 -12.19 -10.22 4.45
C LEU A 188 -12.57 -11.70 4.48
N ASP A 189 -13.88 -11.99 4.38
CA ASP A 189 -14.42 -13.34 4.58
C ASP A 189 -14.08 -14.33 3.47
N SER A 190 -13.71 -13.85 2.28
CA SER A 190 -13.48 -14.70 1.12
C SER A 190 -12.53 -14.11 0.08
N LEU A 191 -11.96 -14.96 -0.76
CA LEU A 191 -11.19 -14.54 -1.92
C LEU A 191 -12.04 -13.76 -2.94
N ASP A 192 -13.35 -13.97 -2.97
CA ASP A 192 -14.27 -13.18 -3.79
C ASP A 192 -14.34 -11.73 -3.33
N GLN A 193 -14.33 -11.47 -2.02
CA GLN A 193 -14.24 -10.12 -1.49
C GLN A 193 -12.90 -9.45 -1.80
N VAL A 194 -11.79 -10.22 -1.69
CA VAL A 194 -10.46 -9.74 -2.09
C VAL A 194 -10.45 -9.37 -3.56
N ARG A 195 -11.06 -10.18 -4.43
CA ARG A 195 -11.17 -9.88 -5.85
C ARG A 195 -12.00 -8.62 -6.10
N LYS A 196 -13.16 -8.51 -5.49
CA LYS A 196 -14.05 -7.35 -5.63
C LYS A 196 -13.36 -6.05 -5.23
N ILE A 197 -12.73 -6.00 -4.06
CA ILE A 197 -12.03 -4.79 -3.63
C ILE A 197 -10.82 -4.48 -4.51
N SER A 198 -10.15 -5.50 -5.07
CA SER A 198 -9.05 -5.32 -6.01
C SER A 198 -9.53 -4.64 -7.29
N ASP A 199 -10.60 -5.15 -7.92
CA ASP A 199 -11.16 -4.58 -9.14
C ASP A 199 -11.68 -3.14 -8.89
N LEU A 200 -12.30 -2.91 -7.73
CA LEU A 200 -12.75 -1.58 -7.31
C LEU A 200 -11.57 -0.61 -7.15
N ALA A 201 -10.52 -1.00 -6.43
CA ALA A 201 -9.36 -0.14 -6.18
C ALA A 201 -8.60 0.19 -7.48
N ILE A 202 -8.42 -0.79 -8.37
CA ILE A 202 -7.82 -0.58 -9.69
C ILE A 202 -8.64 0.43 -10.49
N SER A 203 -9.97 0.27 -10.53
CA SER A 203 -10.87 1.17 -11.25
C SER A 203 -10.88 2.58 -10.67
N ALA A 204 -10.66 2.72 -9.36
CA ALA A 204 -10.53 4.00 -8.67
C ALA A 204 -9.14 4.65 -8.82
N GLY A 205 -8.21 4.01 -9.53
CA GLY A 205 -6.89 4.56 -9.88
C GLY A 205 -5.76 4.19 -8.92
N ALA A 206 -5.90 3.17 -8.09
CA ALA A 206 -4.81 2.66 -7.25
C ALA A 206 -3.63 2.21 -8.13
N ASP A 207 -2.41 2.60 -7.76
CA ASP A 207 -1.19 2.13 -8.43
C ASP A 207 -0.77 0.74 -7.92
N PHE A 208 -1.07 0.43 -6.65
CA PHE A 208 -0.78 -0.85 -6.01
C PHE A 208 -1.90 -1.29 -5.08
N ILE A 209 -2.03 -2.60 -4.97
CA ILE A 209 -2.83 -3.28 -3.96
C ILE A 209 -1.89 -3.74 -2.85
N LYS A 210 -2.26 -3.51 -1.60
CA LYS A 210 -1.47 -3.88 -0.43
C LYS A 210 -2.32 -4.61 0.61
N THR A 211 -1.69 -5.53 1.35
CA THR A 211 -2.33 -6.25 2.45
C THR A 211 -1.39 -6.35 3.62
#